data_c0299893458a6bf6b4d9b1dddef56418
#
_entry.id   c0299893458a6bf6b4d9b1dddef56418
#
_cell.length_a   1.000
_cell.length_b   1.000
_cell.length_c   1.000
_cell.angle_alpha   90.00
_cell.angle_beta   90.00
_cell.angle_gamma   90.00
#
_symmetry.space_group_name_H-M   'P 1'
#
loop_
_entity.id
_entity.type
_entity.pdbx_description
1 polymer ?
#
loop_
_entity_poly.entity_id
_entity_poly.type
_entity_poly.pdbx_seq_one_letter_code
_entity_poly.pdbx_strand_id
1 'polypeptide(L)'
;KRVVVLSDIQAPSHDGRAITTVQEFIEDFQPDELYCVGDEADSPEPSRWNKGRAEEYAKTLQSGLDKTSEIMEGFKEALGDRPFHVMRSNHGDRISNYINKYAPALASLRALEYEALLRYDELDITYHDKIWQFAPGWALAHGDEGNLIQTSGGTALSLARRIGLSVVCGHTHRQGIQHYHVGYNGRISSRLFGVEVGHLMDLNKADYLSTGAANW
;
A
#
# COMPACT_ATOMS: atom_id res chain seq x y z
N LYS A 1 -7.72 -17.41 11.64
CA LYS A 1 -7.30 -16.01 11.62
C LYS A 1 -8.00 -15.32 10.45
N ARG A 2 -8.75 -14.24 10.71
CA ARG A 2 -9.37 -13.37 9.70
C ARG A 2 -8.48 -12.16 9.50
N VAL A 3 -8.20 -11.83 8.25
CA VAL A 3 -7.31 -10.72 7.91
C VAL A 3 -7.99 -9.86 6.85
N VAL A 4 -7.90 -8.55 6.98
CA VAL A 4 -8.28 -7.59 5.95
C VAL A 4 -6.99 -6.98 5.39
N VAL A 5 -6.89 -6.90 4.07
CA VAL A 5 -5.77 -6.24 3.38
C VAL A 5 -6.34 -5.18 2.45
N LEU A 6 -5.84 -3.96 2.58
CA LEU A 6 -6.17 -2.81 1.74
C LEU A 6 -4.89 -2.18 1.18
N SER A 7 -5.02 -1.31 0.18
CA SER A 7 -3.89 -0.66 -0.49
C SER A 7 -4.32 0.60 -1.21
N ASP A 8 -3.32 1.40 -1.60
CA ASP A 8 -3.46 2.48 -2.58
C ASP A 8 -4.62 3.43 -2.25
N ILE A 9 -4.62 3.96 -1.02
CA ILE A 9 -5.57 4.98 -0.56
C ILE A 9 -5.29 6.29 -1.28
N GLN A 10 -3.99 6.61 -1.48
CA GLN A 10 -3.50 7.77 -2.22
C GLN A 10 -4.10 9.08 -1.68
N ALA A 11 -4.19 9.23 -0.35
CA ALA A 11 -4.69 10.48 0.25
C ALA A 11 -3.81 11.68 -0.16
N PRO A 12 -4.41 12.82 -0.53
CA PRO A 12 -5.82 13.20 -0.39
C PRO A 12 -6.74 12.79 -1.56
N SER A 13 -6.23 12.06 -2.57
CA SER A 13 -7.00 11.65 -3.76
C SER A 13 -7.87 10.39 -3.54
N HIS A 14 -8.14 10.01 -2.30
CA HIS A 14 -8.98 8.86 -1.91
C HIS A 14 -10.47 9.06 -2.24
N ASP A 15 -11.20 7.95 -2.39
CA ASP A 15 -12.66 7.94 -2.41
C ASP A 15 -13.21 7.85 -0.98
N GLY A 16 -13.79 8.95 -0.49
CA GLY A 16 -14.30 9.03 0.88
C GLY A 16 -15.42 8.03 1.16
N ARG A 17 -16.25 7.66 0.15
CA ARG A 17 -17.30 6.64 0.34
C ARG A 17 -16.70 5.25 0.47
N ALA A 18 -15.69 4.93 -0.35
CA ALA A 18 -14.97 3.67 -0.24
C ALA A 18 -14.30 3.53 1.14
N ILE A 19 -13.64 4.60 1.63
CA ILE A 19 -13.04 4.63 2.98
C ILE A 19 -14.09 4.32 4.05
N THR A 20 -15.22 5.05 4.08
CA THR A 20 -16.29 4.82 5.05
C THR A 20 -16.83 3.39 4.98
N THR A 21 -17.08 2.87 3.76
CA THR A 21 -17.57 1.49 3.57
C THR A 21 -16.58 0.45 4.11
N VAL A 22 -15.27 0.67 3.93
CA VAL A 22 -14.25 -0.25 4.46
C VAL A 22 -14.17 -0.16 5.99
N GLN A 23 -14.31 1.03 6.58
CA GLN A 23 -14.37 1.20 8.04
C GLN A 23 -15.57 0.44 8.64
N GLU A 24 -16.77 0.65 8.09
CA GLU A 24 -17.99 -0.10 8.47
C GLU A 24 -17.80 -1.62 8.32
N PHE A 25 -17.18 -2.06 7.23
CA PHE A 25 -16.86 -3.48 7.03
C PHE A 25 -15.89 -4.03 8.07
N ILE A 26 -14.88 -3.27 8.48
CA ILE A 26 -13.93 -3.67 9.53
C ILE A 26 -14.64 -3.81 10.87
N GLU A 27 -15.53 -2.87 11.19
CA GLU A 27 -16.36 -2.92 12.41
C GLU A 27 -17.25 -4.16 12.45
N ASP A 28 -17.93 -4.48 11.34
CA ASP A 28 -18.83 -5.63 11.25
C ASP A 28 -18.10 -6.97 11.18
N PHE A 29 -17.07 -7.05 10.35
CA PHE A 29 -16.31 -8.29 10.09
C PHE A 29 -15.42 -8.68 11.26
N GLN A 30 -14.94 -7.70 12.05
CA GLN A 30 -14.07 -7.90 13.20
C GLN A 30 -12.83 -8.76 12.84
N PRO A 31 -11.93 -8.30 11.91
CA PRO A 31 -10.74 -9.06 11.55
C PRO A 31 -9.79 -9.18 12.76
N ASP A 32 -8.98 -10.21 12.79
CA ASP A 32 -7.92 -10.38 13.81
C ASP A 32 -6.77 -9.40 13.59
N GLU A 33 -6.53 -9.00 12.34
CA GLU A 33 -5.50 -8.04 11.94
C GLU A 33 -5.92 -7.29 10.67
N LEU A 34 -5.43 -6.05 10.55
CA LEU A 34 -5.55 -5.20 9.37
C LEU A 34 -4.16 -4.93 8.77
N TYR A 35 -4.07 -4.97 7.45
CA TYR A 35 -2.86 -4.62 6.72
C TYR A 35 -3.17 -3.58 5.63
N CYS A 36 -2.38 -2.50 5.58
CA CYS A 36 -2.28 -1.63 4.41
C CYS A 36 -0.96 -1.96 3.69
N VAL A 37 -1.06 -2.43 2.45
CA VAL A 37 0.15 -2.79 1.69
C VAL A 37 0.74 -1.61 0.92
N GLY A 38 0.64 -0.42 1.51
CA GLY A 38 1.33 0.79 1.07
C GLY A 38 0.49 1.74 0.22
N ASP A 39 1.11 2.84 -0.17
CA ASP A 39 0.53 3.95 -0.95
C ASP A 39 -0.72 4.55 -0.28
N GLU A 40 -0.69 4.68 1.05
CA GLU A 40 -1.71 5.38 1.82
C GLU A 40 -1.68 6.88 1.58
N ALA A 41 -0.48 7.48 1.43
CA ALA A 41 -0.28 8.88 1.05
C ALA A 41 0.21 8.99 -0.41
N ASP A 42 -0.31 9.96 -1.16
CA ASP A 42 0.19 10.23 -2.53
C ASP A 42 1.52 10.99 -2.52
N SER A 43 1.68 12.01 -1.67
CA SER A 43 2.88 12.84 -1.57
C SER A 43 3.41 13.30 -2.95
N PRO A 44 2.64 14.12 -3.70
CA PRO A 44 3.00 14.49 -5.07
C PRO A 44 4.20 15.43 -5.16
N GLU A 45 4.41 16.34 -4.17
CA GLU A 45 5.45 17.36 -4.21
C GLU A 45 6.87 16.77 -4.28
N PRO A 46 7.27 15.79 -3.46
CA PRO A 46 8.59 15.20 -3.54
C PRO A 46 8.73 14.18 -4.69
N SER A 47 7.69 13.96 -5.49
CA SER A 47 7.75 13.02 -6.61
C SER A 47 8.74 13.46 -7.67
N ARG A 48 9.62 12.55 -8.10
CA ARG A 48 10.56 12.81 -9.20
C ARG A 48 9.87 13.18 -10.53
N TRP A 49 8.63 12.77 -10.71
CA TRP A 49 7.84 13.01 -11.92
C TRP A 49 7.24 14.41 -11.96
N ASN A 50 7.10 15.06 -10.80
CA ASN A 50 6.56 16.40 -10.66
C ASN A 50 7.63 17.49 -10.61
N LYS A 51 8.90 17.11 -10.76
CA LYS A 51 10.00 18.06 -10.73
C LYS A 51 9.87 19.12 -11.83
N GLY A 52 9.86 20.39 -11.42
CA GLY A 52 9.69 21.55 -12.31
C GLY A 52 8.24 21.78 -12.75
N ARG A 53 7.27 21.05 -12.20
CA ARG A 53 5.83 21.22 -12.45
C ARG A 53 5.16 21.95 -11.30
N ALA A 54 3.90 22.37 -11.50
CA ALA A 54 3.13 23.09 -10.51
C ALA A 54 2.96 22.30 -9.20
N GLU A 55 2.84 20.99 -9.30
CA GLU A 55 2.66 20.07 -8.17
C GLU A 55 3.85 20.10 -7.20
N GLU A 56 5.08 20.28 -7.68
CA GLU A 56 6.27 20.42 -6.81
C GLU A 56 6.16 21.63 -5.87
N TYR A 57 5.40 22.65 -6.26
CA TYR A 57 5.27 23.92 -5.55
C TYR A 57 3.89 24.12 -4.89
N ALA A 58 3.07 23.10 -4.85
CA ALA A 58 1.68 23.18 -4.37
C ALA A 58 1.57 23.54 -2.89
N LYS A 59 2.60 23.23 -2.07
CA LYS A 59 2.64 23.48 -0.61
C LYS A 59 1.51 22.77 0.16
N THR A 60 1.11 21.61 -0.31
CA THR A 60 0.02 20.81 0.25
C THR A 60 0.50 19.54 0.95
N LEU A 61 1.82 19.28 0.95
CA LEU A 61 2.39 18.04 1.50
C LEU A 61 1.93 17.79 2.94
N GLN A 62 2.05 18.79 3.84
CA GLN A 62 1.62 18.62 5.23
C GLN A 62 0.13 18.29 5.33
N SER A 63 -0.72 19.03 4.62
CA SER A 63 -2.16 18.74 4.65
C SER A 63 -2.53 17.38 4.05
N GLY A 64 -1.73 16.88 3.09
CA GLY A 64 -1.86 15.53 2.57
C GLY A 64 -1.51 14.47 3.61
N LEU A 65 -0.41 14.67 4.34
CA LEU A 65 0.01 13.78 5.44
C LEU A 65 -0.99 13.80 6.60
N ASP A 66 -1.49 14.98 6.98
CA ASP A 66 -2.52 15.13 8.03
C ASP A 66 -3.80 14.37 7.64
N LYS A 67 -4.22 14.48 6.37
CA LYS A 67 -5.39 13.75 5.85
C LYS A 67 -5.16 12.24 5.82
N THR A 68 -3.95 11.81 5.49
CA THR A 68 -3.59 10.39 5.55
C THR A 68 -3.69 9.88 6.99
N SER A 69 -3.09 10.59 7.95
CA SER A 69 -3.15 10.22 9.37
C SER A 69 -4.59 10.14 9.89
N GLU A 70 -5.46 11.09 9.52
CA GLU A 70 -6.90 11.07 9.87
C GLU A 70 -7.60 9.78 9.36
N ILE A 71 -7.30 9.38 8.11
CA ILE A 71 -7.88 8.15 7.53
C ILE A 71 -7.37 6.91 8.25
N MET A 72 -6.06 6.86 8.54
CA MET A 72 -5.44 5.73 9.24
C MET A 72 -5.95 5.61 10.69
N GLU A 73 -6.17 6.74 11.36
CA GLU A 73 -6.82 6.82 12.67
C GLU A 73 -8.24 6.23 12.63
N GLY A 74 -9.06 6.61 11.64
CA GLY A 74 -10.40 6.04 11.46
C GLY A 74 -10.40 4.53 11.19
N PHE A 75 -9.42 3.98 10.47
CA PHE A 75 -9.27 2.53 10.35
C PHE A 75 -8.84 1.88 11.67
N LYS A 76 -7.97 2.52 12.46
CA LYS A 76 -7.54 2.01 13.76
C LYS A 76 -8.72 2.04 14.76
N GLU A 77 -9.54 3.09 14.75
CA GLU A 77 -10.75 3.16 15.56
C GLU A 77 -11.73 2.02 15.23
N ALA A 78 -12.02 1.80 13.95
CA ALA A 78 -12.86 0.70 13.48
C ALA A 78 -12.29 -0.69 13.85
N LEU A 79 -10.96 -0.82 13.85
CA LEU A 79 -10.26 -2.06 14.22
C LEU A 79 -10.22 -2.28 15.73
N GLY A 80 -10.15 -1.21 16.55
CA GLY A 80 -9.95 -1.28 18.00
C GLY A 80 -8.50 -1.64 18.37
N ASP A 81 -8.33 -2.39 19.45
CA ASP A 81 -7.01 -2.76 20.00
C ASP A 81 -6.25 -3.81 19.16
N ARG A 82 -6.82 -4.26 18.05
CA ARG A 82 -6.21 -5.29 17.19
C ARG A 82 -5.04 -4.72 16.37
N PRO A 83 -4.08 -5.58 15.99
CA PRO A 83 -2.90 -5.13 15.24
C PRO A 83 -3.24 -4.51 13.88
N PHE A 84 -2.67 -3.35 13.63
CA PHE A 84 -2.69 -2.68 12.34
C PHE A 84 -1.25 -2.54 11.80
N HIS A 85 -1.04 -2.99 10.59
CA HIS A 85 0.27 -3.02 9.94
C HIS A 85 0.24 -2.26 8.63
N VAL A 86 1.32 -1.55 8.34
CA VAL A 86 1.54 -0.84 7.07
C VAL A 86 2.83 -1.34 6.45
N MET A 87 2.81 -1.55 5.14
CA MET A 87 3.99 -1.94 4.38
C MET A 87 4.64 -0.72 3.73
N ARG A 88 5.96 -0.73 3.62
CA ARG A 88 6.71 0.22 2.82
C ARG A 88 6.16 0.29 1.39
N SER A 89 6.15 1.48 0.80
CA SER A 89 5.72 1.69 -0.59
C SER A 89 6.60 2.70 -1.33
N ASN A 90 6.49 2.72 -2.66
CA ASN A 90 7.24 3.68 -3.47
C ASN A 90 6.77 5.13 -3.27
N HIS A 91 5.52 5.38 -2.90
CA HIS A 91 5.04 6.72 -2.52
C HIS A 91 5.53 7.11 -1.13
N GLY A 92 5.54 6.19 -0.17
CA GLY A 92 6.13 6.40 1.15
C GLY A 92 7.60 6.79 1.08
N ASP A 93 8.35 6.21 0.15
CA ASP A 93 9.77 6.53 -0.06
C ASP A 93 10.03 7.90 -0.71
N ARG A 94 9.02 8.59 -1.24
CA ARG A 94 9.24 9.85 -1.99
C ARG A 94 9.89 10.94 -1.14
N ILE A 95 9.46 11.10 0.11
CA ILE A 95 9.98 12.12 1.02
C ILE A 95 11.43 11.83 1.36
N SER A 96 11.76 10.60 1.80
CA SER A 96 13.12 10.20 2.15
C SER A 96 14.06 10.28 0.95
N ASN A 97 13.61 9.86 -0.23
CA ASN A 97 14.36 9.98 -1.48
C ASN A 97 14.63 11.43 -1.87
N TYR A 98 13.65 12.32 -1.68
CA TYR A 98 13.82 13.76 -1.93
C TYR A 98 14.84 14.38 -0.97
N ILE A 99 14.71 14.08 0.33
CA ILE A 99 15.64 14.56 1.36
C ILE A 99 17.06 14.06 1.07
N ASN A 100 17.25 12.77 0.83
CA ASN A 100 18.55 12.18 0.54
C ASN A 100 19.22 12.82 -0.68
N LYS A 101 18.44 13.20 -1.68
CA LYS A 101 18.96 13.78 -2.92
C LYS A 101 19.24 15.29 -2.83
N TYR A 102 18.38 16.06 -2.16
CA TYR A 102 18.40 17.51 -2.22
C TYR A 102 18.74 18.19 -0.90
N ALA A 103 18.59 17.49 0.22
CA ALA A 103 18.86 17.99 1.57
C ALA A 103 19.45 16.90 2.48
N PRO A 104 20.54 16.20 2.07
CA PRO A 104 21.05 15.02 2.78
C PRO A 104 21.45 15.30 4.24
N ALA A 105 21.77 16.56 4.58
CA ALA A 105 22.03 16.96 5.96
C ALA A 105 20.83 16.77 6.90
N LEU A 106 19.60 16.72 6.36
CA LEU A 106 18.38 16.52 7.13
C LEU A 106 17.99 15.04 7.27
N ALA A 107 18.63 14.13 6.55
CA ALA A 107 18.24 12.71 6.50
C ALA A 107 18.37 11.96 7.84
N SER A 108 19.11 12.53 8.80
CA SER A 108 19.25 11.95 10.15
C SER A 108 18.20 12.42 11.16
N LEU A 109 17.27 13.28 10.73
CA LEU A 109 16.21 13.79 11.61
C LEU A 109 15.05 12.80 11.67
N ARG A 110 14.86 12.18 12.86
CA ARG A 110 13.75 11.24 13.09
C ARG A 110 12.37 11.84 12.81
N ALA A 111 12.19 13.15 13.04
CA ALA A 111 10.94 13.84 12.73
C ALA A 111 10.58 13.86 11.23
N LEU A 112 11.50 13.47 10.35
CA LEU A 112 11.30 13.36 8.90
C LEU A 112 11.22 11.90 8.44
N GLU A 113 11.27 10.94 9.34
CA GLU A 113 10.96 9.54 9.04
C GLU A 113 9.47 9.41 8.69
N TYR A 114 9.16 8.56 7.72
CA TYR A 114 7.80 8.45 7.18
C TYR A 114 6.77 8.07 8.26
N GLU A 115 7.15 7.15 9.14
CA GLU A 115 6.34 6.69 10.27
C GLU A 115 6.04 7.83 11.27
N ALA A 116 7.03 8.70 11.50
CA ALA A 116 6.86 9.85 12.38
C ALA A 116 5.94 10.92 11.75
N LEU A 117 6.08 11.15 10.43
CA LEU A 117 5.23 12.10 9.69
C LEU A 117 3.76 11.66 9.66
N LEU A 118 3.48 10.36 9.69
CA LEU A 118 2.13 9.79 9.71
C LEU A 118 1.67 9.36 11.11
N ARG A 119 2.45 9.68 12.16
CA ARG A 119 2.09 9.45 13.56
C ARG A 119 1.82 7.97 13.89
N TYR A 120 2.53 7.02 13.25
CA TYR A 120 2.27 5.60 13.42
C TYR A 120 2.47 5.10 14.86
N ASP A 121 3.45 5.63 15.58
CA ASP A 121 3.66 5.30 17.01
C ASP A 121 2.47 5.73 17.88
N GLU A 122 1.89 6.93 17.60
CA GLU A 122 0.72 7.44 18.32
C GLU A 122 -0.55 6.63 18.03
N LEU A 123 -0.66 6.11 16.79
CA LEU A 123 -1.79 5.33 16.30
C LEU A 123 -1.66 3.82 16.59
N ASP A 124 -0.57 3.38 17.23
CA ASP A 124 -0.26 1.96 17.44
C ASP A 124 -0.31 1.16 16.12
N ILE A 125 0.37 1.70 15.09
CA ILE A 125 0.52 1.10 13.76
C ILE A 125 1.95 0.60 13.60
N THR A 126 2.12 -0.66 13.19
CA THR A 126 3.43 -1.25 12.94
C THR A 126 3.81 -1.10 11.46
N TYR A 127 4.94 -0.44 11.18
CA TYR A 127 5.48 -0.30 9.84
C TYR A 127 6.48 -1.41 9.50
N HIS A 128 6.42 -1.91 8.26
CA HIS A 128 7.32 -2.94 7.73
C HIS A 128 8.06 -2.41 6.50
N ASP A 129 9.37 -2.33 6.58
CA ASP A 129 10.25 -1.82 5.52
C ASP A 129 10.55 -2.84 4.40
N LYS A 130 10.11 -4.09 4.58
CA LYS A 130 10.39 -5.22 3.69
C LYS A 130 9.17 -6.11 3.51
N ILE A 131 9.26 -7.00 2.51
CA ILE A 131 8.30 -8.09 2.34
C ILE A 131 8.12 -8.82 3.69
N TRP A 132 6.87 -8.96 4.11
CA TRP A 132 6.51 -9.51 5.42
C TRP A 132 5.72 -10.80 5.30
N GLN A 133 6.20 -11.88 5.92
CA GLN A 133 5.45 -13.14 5.98
C GLN A 133 4.42 -13.07 7.12
N PHE A 134 3.15 -12.81 6.79
CA PHE A 134 2.07 -12.62 7.76
C PHE A 134 1.34 -13.92 8.13
N ALA A 135 1.53 -14.98 7.32
CA ALA A 135 0.97 -16.31 7.57
C ALA A 135 1.85 -17.39 6.94
N PRO A 136 1.79 -18.66 7.39
CA PRO A 136 2.53 -19.75 6.77
C PRO A 136 2.23 -19.84 5.28
N GLY A 137 3.28 -19.72 4.45
CA GLY A 137 3.18 -19.77 2.99
C GLY A 137 2.66 -18.50 2.31
N TRP A 138 2.43 -17.40 3.05
CA TRP A 138 1.89 -16.14 2.53
C TRP A 138 2.72 -14.94 2.96
N ALA A 139 2.98 -14.05 2.03
CA ALA A 139 3.69 -12.80 2.26
C ALA A 139 2.89 -11.59 1.74
N LEU A 140 3.13 -10.44 2.37
CA LEU A 140 2.69 -9.13 1.94
C LEU A 140 3.87 -8.38 1.33
N ALA A 141 3.60 -7.63 0.28
CA ALA A 141 4.52 -6.72 -0.37
C ALA A 141 3.72 -5.52 -0.87
N HIS A 142 4.37 -4.39 -1.18
CA HIS A 142 3.65 -3.33 -1.88
C HIS A 142 3.35 -3.73 -3.33
N GLY A 143 4.33 -4.24 -4.06
CA GLY A 143 4.20 -4.67 -5.46
C GLY A 143 5.25 -4.02 -6.39
N ASP A 144 5.88 -2.92 -5.97
CA ASP A 144 6.98 -2.27 -6.69
C ASP A 144 8.29 -3.07 -6.64
N GLU A 145 8.40 -4.07 -5.76
CA GLU A 145 9.51 -5.01 -5.69
C GLU A 145 9.54 -5.99 -6.88
N GLY A 146 8.46 -6.06 -7.64
CA GLY A 146 8.28 -6.96 -8.79
C GLY A 146 8.33 -6.23 -10.14
N ASN A 147 8.29 -7.02 -11.21
CA ASN A 147 8.04 -6.49 -12.54
C ASN A 147 6.53 -6.31 -12.72
N LEU A 148 6.10 -5.13 -13.19
CA LEU A 148 4.70 -4.87 -13.49
C LEU A 148 4.20 -5.80 -14.62
N ILE A 149 3.17 -6.57 -14.32
CA ILE A 149 2.46 -7.43 -15.27
C ILE A 149 1.08 -6.81 -15.50
N GLN A 150 0.67 -6.66 -16.75
CA GLN A 150 -0.60 -5.97 -17.06
C GLN A 150 -1.86 -6.77 -16.70
N THR A 151 -1.76 -8.09 -16.61
CA THR A 151 -2.88 -8.94 -16.20
C THR A 151 -3.07 -8.86 -14.69
N SER A 152 -4.28 -8.62 -14.22
CA SER A 152 -4.63 -8.55 -12.79
C SER A 152 -4.20 -9.81 -12.04
N GLY A 153 -3.58 -9.65 -10.88
CA GLY A 153 -2.97 -10.72 -10.10
C GLY A 153 -1.59 -11.17 -10.61
N GLY A 154 -1.18 -10.69 -11.79
CA GLY A 154 0.04 -11.12 -12.47
C GLY A 154 1.32 -10.65 -11.81
N THR A 155 1.37 -9.40 -11.35
CA THR A 155 2.52 -8.84 -10.63
C THR A 155 2.75 -9.59 -9.32
N ALA A 156 1.68 -9.78 -8.54
CA ALA A 156 1.72 -10.58 -7.31
C ALA A 156 2.18 -12.02 -7.56
N LEU A 157 1.66 -12.68 -8.61
CA LEU A 157 2.06 -14.05 -8.95
C LEU A 157 3.52 -14.13 -9.41
N SER A 158 4.00 -13.16 -10.18
CA SER A 158 5.41 -13.07 -10.59
C SER A 158 6.33 -12.99 -9.38
N LEU A 159 5.97 -12.13 -8.40
CA LEU A 159 6.69 -12.01 -7.15
C LEU A 159 6.62 -13.30 -6.31
N ALA A 160 5.42 -13.90 -6.21
CA ALA A 160 5.21 -15.17 -5.50
C ALA A 160 6.12 -16.30 -6.01
N ARG A 161 6.25 -16.41 -7.34
CA ARG A 161 7.14 -17.40 -7.97
C ARG A 161 8.62 -17.12 -7.69
N ARG A 162 9.00 -15.85 -7.55
CA ARG A 162 10.39 -15.46 -7.26
C ARG A 162 10.79 -15.75 -5.81
N ILE A 163 9.87 -15.51 -4.85
CA ILE A 163 10.18 -15.71 -3.42
C ILE A 163 9.74 -17.07 -2.87
N GLY A 164 8.96 -17.84 -3.60
CA GLY A 164 8.48 -19.17 -3.17
C GLY A 164 7.32 -19.14 -2.17
N LEU A 165 6.65 -17.99 -1.99
CA LEU A 165 5.48 -17.81 -1.12
C LEU A 165 4.33 -17.21 -1.94
N SER A 166 3.09 -17.49 -1.58
CA SER A 166 1.95 -16.75 -2.11
C SER A 166 2.06 -15.28 -1.67
N VAL A 167 1.67 -14.34 -2.54
CA VAL A 167 1.82 -12.90 -2.30
C VAL A 167 0.49 -12.19 -2.43
N VAL A 168 0.24 -11.26 -1.49
CA VAL A 168 -0.80 -10.25 -1.60
C VAL A 168 -0.10 -8.89 -1.74
N CYS A 169 -0.48 -8.09 -2.73
CA CYS A 169 0.09 -6.76 -2.95
C CYS A 169 -0.93 -5.74 -3.51
N GLY A 170 -0.52 -4.47 -3.54
CA GLY A 170 -1.18 -3.33 -4.16
C GLY A 170 -0.44 -2.81 -5.39
N HIS A 171 -0.13 -1.50 -5.41
CA HIS A 171 0.70 -0.79 -6.39
C HIS A 171 0.15 -0.74 -7.82
N THR A 172 -0.44 -1.81 -8.31
CA THR A 172 -0.92 -1.91 -9.68
C THR A 172 -2.29 -1.27 -9.90
N HIS A 173 -2.97 -0.88 -8.82
CA HIS A 173 -4.34 -0.37 -8.78
C HIS A 173 -5.36 -1.34 -9.40
N ARG A 174 -5.02 -2.61 -9.54
CA ARG A 174 -5.87 -3.66 -10.10
C ARG A 174 -6.30 -4.63 -9.03
N GLN A 175 -7.44 -5.24 -9.24
CA GLN A 175 -7.93 -6.32 -8.41
C GLN A 175 -7.89 -7.63 -9.19
N GLY A 176 -7.32 -8.66 -8.61
CA GLY A 176 -7.31 -9.98 -9.25
C GLY A 176 -6.54 -11.04 -8.47
N ILE A 177 -6.86 -12.27 -8.77
CA ILE A 177 -6.21 -13.45 -8.19
C ILE A 177 -5.72 -14.34 -9.32
N GLN A 178 -4.46 -14.71 -9.28
CA GLN A 178 -3.87 -15.73 -10.14
C GLN A 178 -3.21 -16.82 -9.32
N HIS A 179 -3.01 -17.98 -9.92
CA HIS A 179 -2.36 -19.09 -9.26
C HIS A 179 -1.36 -19.80 -10.17
N TYR A 180 -0.40 -20.46 -9.56
CA TYR A 180 0.59 -21.28 -10.23
C TYR A 180 0.74 -22.61 -9.48
N HIS A 181 0.63 -23.70 -10.23
CA HIS A 181 0.77 -25.03 -9.69
C HIS A 181 1.95 -25.72 -10.35
N VAL A 182 2.77 -26.41 -9.54
CA VAL A 182 3.79 -27.33 -10.01
C VAL A 182 3.36 -28.74 -9.64
N GLY A 183 3.44 -29.65 -10.58
CA GLY A 183 3.08 -31.04 -10.32
C GLY A 183 3.36 -31.93 -11.51
N TYR A 184 3.29 -33.24 -11.28
CA TYR A 184 3.43 -34.29 -12.31
C TYR A 184 2.67 -35.53 -11.88
N ASN A 185 2.33 -36.37 -12.84
CA ASN A 185 1.61 -37.66 -12.63
C ASN A 185 0.36 -37.51 -11.72
N GLY A 186 -0.43 -36.40 -11.91
CA GLY A 186 -1.65 -36.17 -11.14
C GLY A 186 -1.44 -35.67 -9.71
N ARG A 187 -0.21 -35.36 -9.29
CA ARG A 187 0.13 -34.84 -7.97
C ARG A 187 0.64 -33.42 -8.08
N ILE A 188 0.06 -32.50 -7.28
CA ILE A 188 0.53 -31.12 -7.14
C ILE A 188 1.59 -31.11 -6.04
N SER A 189 2.80 -30.67 -6.35
CA SER A 189 3.93 -30.54 -5.42
C SER A 189 4.03 -29.15 -4.81
N SER A 190 3.58 -28.11 -5.51
CA SER A 190 3.57 -26.71 -5.05
C SER A 190 2.36 -25.96 -5.60
N ARG A 191 1.83 -25.05 -4.79
CA ARG A 191 0.73 -24.16 -5.16
C ARG A 191 1.04 -22.78 -4.63
N LEU A 192 1.08 -21.78 -5.52
CA LEU A 192 1.29 -20.38 -5.20
C LEU A 192 0.12 -19.55 -5.72
N PHE A 193 -0.21 -18.50 -4.98
CA PHE A 193 -1.21 -17.50 -5.37
C PHE A 193 -0.56 -16.13 -5.44
N GLY A 194 -1.01 -15.33 -6.38
CA GLY A 194 -0.76 -13.89 -6.45
C GLY A 194 -2.09 -13.17 -6.36
N VAL A 195 -2.22 -12.26 -5.41
CA VAL A 195 -3.41 -11.46 -5.16
C VAL A 195 -3.05 -9.99 -5.25
N GLU A 196 -3.70 -9.26 -6.12
CA GLU A 196 -3.68 -7.80 -6.18
C GLU A 196 -5.00 -7.28 -5.60
N VAL A 197 -4.94 -6.35 -4.63
CA VAL A 197 -6.12 -5.99 -3.80
C VAL A 197 -6.89 -4.76 -4.32
N GLY A 198 -6.44 -4.14 -5.41
CA GLY A 198 -7.07 -2.94 -5.96
C GLY A 198 -6.60 -1.66 -5.25
N HIS A 199 -7.48 -0.68 -5.13
CA HIS A 199 -7.18 0.63 -4.57
C HIS A 199 -8.41 1.28 -3.93
N LEU A 200 -8.20 2.35 -3.16
CA LEU A 200 -9.25 3.16 -2.54
C LEU A 200 -9.22 4.63 -3.03
N MET A 201 -8.62 4.87 -4.20
CA MET A 201 -8.56 6.20 -4.82
C MET A 201 -9.89 6.59 -5.47
N ASP A 202 -10.13 7.89 -5.54
CA ASP A 202 -11.08 8.49 -6.46
C ASP A 202 -10.42 8.67 -7.84
N LEU A 203 -10.81 7.87 -8.82
CA LEU A 203 -10.25 7.90 -10.17
C LEU A 203 -10.42 9.26 -10.86
N ASN A 204 -11.40 10.08 -10.44
CA ASN A 204 -11.58 11.43 -11.00
C ASN A 204 -10.56 12.43 -10.47
N LYS A 205 -9.85 12.11 -9.38
CA LYS A 205 -8.80 12.94 -8.79
C LYS A 205 -7.39 12.49 -9.15
N ALA A 206 -7.25 11.29 -9.72
CA ALA A 206 -5.96 10.71 -10.07
C ALA A 206 -5.57 11.06 -11.52
N ASP A 207 -5.22 12.31 -11.79
CA ASP A 207 -4.92 12.83 -13.13
C ASP A 207 -3.77 12.10 -13.85
N TYR A 208 -2.91 11.40 -13.11
CA TYR A 208 -1.78 10.64 -13.65
C TYR A 208 -2.17 9.23 -14.15
N LEU A 209 -3.37 8.77 -13.86
CA LEU A 209 -3.85 7.48 -14.35
C LEU A 209 -4.42 7.63 -15.75
N SER A 210 -3.84 6.91 -16.70
CA SER A 210 -4.45 6.77 -18.02
C SER A 210 -5.75 5.96 -17.91
N THR A 211 -6.73 6.29 -18.76
CA THR A 211 -7.98 5.55 -18.86
C THR A 211 -7.71 4.04 -18.99
N GLY A 212 -8.22 3.24 -18.06
CA GLY A 212 -8.02 1.78 -18.03
C GLY A 212 -6.78 1.32 -17.25
N ALA A 213 -6.03 2.22 -16.60
CA ALA A 213 -4.88 1.86 -15.77
C ALA A 213 -5.27 1.21 -14.42
N ALA A 214 -6.49 1.46 -13.95
CA ALA A 214 -7.03 0.86 -12.74
C ALA A 214 -8.15 -0.11 -13.09
N ASN A 215 -8.26 -1.17 -12.32
CA ASN A 215 -9.29 -2.19 -12.46
C ASN A 215 -9.75 -2.62 -11.07
N TRP A 216 -11.01 -2.40 -10.79
CA TRP A 216 -11.66 -2.73 -9.52
C TRP A 216 -11.82 -4.23 -9.35
#